data_10952b718cd1d931a02e935af587b086
#
_entry.id   10952b718cd1d931a02e935af587b086
#
_cell.length_a   1.000
_cell.length_b   1.000
_cell.length_c   1.000
_cell.angle_alpha   90.00
_cell.angle_beta   90.00
_cell.angle_gamma   90.00
#
_symmetry.space_group_name_H-M   'P 1'
#
loop_
_entity.id
_entity.type
_entity.pdbx_description
1 polymer ?
#
loop_
_entity_poly.entity_id
_entity_poly.type
_entity_poly.pdbx_seq_one_letter_code
_entity_poly.pdbx_strand_id
1 'polypeptide(L)' 'MNGKTFDYDPMVYDTMRELANQLGGHYVHQSYEATTDAERERWRLVALDVSREAEAVDPYDEAAVRAKTADFTSRL' A
#
# COMPACT_ATOMS: atom_id res chain seq x y z
N MET A 1 11.53 27.90 7.88
CA MET A 1 11.22 26.92 7.29
C MET A 1 9.89 26.67 7.31
N ASN A 2 9.26 26.35 6.66
CA ASN A 2 8.00 26.26 6.67
C ASN A 2 7.52 25.11 6.06
N GLY A 3 8.24 24.17 5.84
CA GLY A 3 7.77 22.92 5.37
C GLY A 3 7.09 22.14 6.45
N LYS A 4 6.29 21.19 6.08
CA LYS A 4 5.73 20.25 7.02
C LYS A 4 6.83 19.34 7.53
N THR A 5 6.74 18.96 8.79
CA THR A 5 7.64 17.97 9.37
C THR A 5 6.80 16.91 10.01
N PHE A 6 7.39 15.73 10.20
CA PHE A 6 6.68 14.66 10.87
C PHE A 6 6.62 14.95 12.37
N ASP A 7 5.43 14.88 12.95
CA ASP A 7 5.24 14.99 14.39
C ASP A 7 5.33 13.63 15.05
N TYR A 8 5.64 12.59 14.30
CA TYR A 8 5.73 11.23 14.79
C TYR A 8 6.91 10.54 14.11
N ASP A 9 7.27 9.35 14.57
CA ASP A 9 8.39 8.60 14.03
C ASP A 9 8.16 8.29 12.55
N PRO A 10 9.02 8.76 11.65
CA PRO A 10 8.86 8.49 10.21
C PRO A 10 8.83 7.01 9.87
N MET A 11 9.36 6.14 10.75
CA MET A 11 9.30 4.70 10.52
C MET A 11 7.87 4.19 10.46
N VAL A 12 6.92 4.90 11.07
CA VAL A 12 5.51 4.51 10.99
C VAL A 12 5.01 4.63 9.55
N TYR A 13 5.39 5.70 8.87
CA TYR A 13 5.05 5.87 7.46
C TYR A 13 5.77 4.83 6.60
N ASP A 14 7.06 4.60 6.86
CA ASP A 14 7.84 3.63 6.11
C ASP A 14 7.24 2.22 6.26
N THR A 15 6.75 1.88 7.45
CA THR A 15 6.10 0.60 7.69
C THR A 15 4.85 0.45 6.82
N MET A 16 4.05 1.50 6.72
CA MET A 16 2.85 1.48 5.88
C MET A 16 3.25 1.25 4.41
N ARG A 17 4.30 1.94 3.93
CA ARG A 17 4.77 1.78 2.56
C ARG A 17 5.30 0.37 2.31
N GLU A 18 6.00 -0.21 3.30
CA GLU A 18 6.52 -1.56 3.20
C GLU A 18 5.39 -2.58 3.09
N LEU A 19 4.34 -2.40 3.88
CA LEU A 19 3.17 -3.28 3.82
C LEU A 19 2.46 -3.16 2.47
N ALA A 20 2.41 -1.96 1.91
CA ALA A 20 1.85 -1.77 0.57
C ALA A 20 2.66 -2.55 -0.46
N ASN A 21 4.00 -2.53 -0.35
CA ASN A 21 4.86 -3.27 -1.26
C ASN A 21 4.65 -4.77 -1.13
N GLN A 22 4.54 -5.28 0.11
CA GLN A 22 4.30 -6.69 0.35
C GLN A 22 2.95 -7.14 -0.22
N LEU A 23 1.91 -6.36 0.04
CA LEU A 23 0.58 -6.69 -0.42
C LEU A 23 0.51 -6.62 -1.94
N GLY A 24 1.09 -5.57 -2.53
CA GLY A 24 1.14 -5.44 -3.98
C GLY A 24 1.89 -6.58 -4.63
N GLY A 25 3.02 -6.99 -4.03
CA GLY A 25 3.79 -8.13 -4.52
C GLY A 25 2.99 -9.43 -4.49
N HIS A 26 2.18 -9.61 -3.44
CA HIS A 26 1.30 -10.77 -3.34
C HIS A 26 0.32 -10.81 -4.52
N TYR A 27 -0.29 -9.69 -4.86
CA TYR A 27 -1.23 -9.63 -5.97
C TYR A 27 -0.54 -9.80 -7.33
N VAL A 28 0.68 -9.28 -7.48
CA VAL A 28 1.46 -9.49 -8.71
C VAL A 28 1.76 -10.99 -8.85
N HIS A 29 2.10 -11.66 -7.76
CA HIS A 29 2.34 -13.08 -7.78
C HIS A 29 1.08 -13.83 -8.24
N GLN A 30 -0.09 -13.42 -7.75
CA GLN A 30 -1.35 -14.03 -8.20
C GLN A 30 -1.55 -13.84 -9.70
N SER A 31 -1.11 -12.72 -10.27
CA SER A 31 -1.25 -12.49 -11.70
C SER A 31 -0.41 -13.49 -12.50
N TYR A 32 0.75 -13.87 -12.00
CA TYR A 32 1.60 -14.86 -12.68
C TYR A 32 1.01 -16.26 -12.60
N GLU A 33 0.22 -16.53 -11.55
CA GLU A 33 -0.39 -17.84 -11.39
C GLU A 33 -1.74 -17.94 -12.10
N ALA A 34 -2.26 -16.85 -12.63
CA ALA A 34 -3.56 -16.82 -13.29
C ALA A 34 -3.52 -17.61 -14.59
N THR A 35 -4.63 -18.28 -14.92
CA THR A 35 -4.69 -19.14 -16.10
C THR A 35 -5.31 -18.45 -17.31
N THR A 36 -5.91 -17.27 -17.14
CA THR A 36 -6.49 -16.53 -18.24
C THR A 36 -5.96 -15.10 -18.26
N ASP A 37 -5.98 -14.48 -19.43
CA ASP A 37 -5.54 -13.08 -19.57
C ASP A 37 -6.42 -12.14 -18.77
N ALA A 38 -7.72 -12.38 -18.75
CA ALA A 38 -8.65 -11.54 -17.99
C ALA A 38 -8.36 -11.59 -16.50
N GLU A 39 -8.10 -12.77 -15.97
CA GLU A 39 -7.79 -12.94 -14.56
C GLU A 39 -6.45 -12.32 -14.22
N ARG A 40 -5.46 -12.49 -15.10
CA ARG A 40 -4.13 -11.90 -14.92
C ARG A 40 -4.22 -10.39 -14.84
N GLU A 41 -5.00 -9.79 -15.74
CA GLU A 41 -5.17 -8.34 -15.76
C GLU A 41 -5.88 -7.86 -14.52
N ARG A 42 -6.87 -8.61 -14.03
CA ARG A 42 -7.59 -8.23 -12.82
C ARG A 42 -6.65 -8.16 -11.62
N TRP A 43 -5.75 -9.14 -11.47
CA TRP A 43 -4.80 -9.12 -10.36
C TRP A 43 -3.80 -7.97 -10.47
N ARG A 44 -3.38 -7.66 -11.70
CA ARG A 44 -2.49 -6.51 -11.91
C ARG A 44 -3.16 -5.21 -11.51
N LEU A 45 -4.44 -5.05 -11.81
CA LEU A 45 -5.19 -3.85 -11.43
C LEU A 45 -5.36 -3.76 -9.92
N VAL A 46 -5.58 -4.89 -9.24
CA VAL A 46 -5.66 -4.90 -7.79
C VAL A 46 -4.33 -4.47 -7.18
N ALA A 47 -3.21 -4.95 -7.71
CA ALA A 47 -1.89 -4.54 -7.23
C ALA A 47 -1.68 -3.03 -7.43
N LEU A 48 -2.10 -2.50 -8.57
CA LEU A 48 -1.97 -1.07 -8.85
C LEU A 48 -2.81 -0.25 -7.88
N ASP A 49 -4.00 -0.74 -7.53
CA ASP A 49 -4.87 -0.06 -6.57
C ASP A 49 -4.21 0.06 -5.20
N VAL A 50 -3.48 -0.96 -4.76
CA VAL A 50 -2.75 -0.89 -3.49
C VAL A 50 -1.74 0.25 -3.51
N SER A 51 -0.99 0.39 -4.60
CA SER A 51 -0.04 1.50 -4.75
C SER A 51 -0.75 2.84 -4.68
N ARG A 52 -1.88 2.96 -5.36
CA ARG A 52 -2.65 4.21 -5.36
C ARG A 52 -3.19 4.54 -3.98
N GLU A 53 -3.67 3.52 -3.25
CA GLU A 53 -4.13 3.72 -1.88
C GLU A 53 -3.02 4.25 -1.00
N ALA A 54 -1.83 3.67 -1.11
CA ALA A 54 -0.69 4.11 -0.31
C ALA A 54 -0.30 5.55 -0.65
N GLU A 55 -0.28 5.88 -1.94
CA GLU A 55 0.10 7.22 -2.38
C GLU A 55 -0.92 8.28 -1.98
N ALA A 56 -2.17 7.88 -1.78
CA ALA A 56 -3.23 8.81 -1.41
C ALA A 56 -3.19 9.19 0.08
N VAL A 57 -2.43 8.46 0.89
CA VAL A 57 -2.35 8.75 2.32
C VAL A 57 -1.43 9.94 2.53
N ASP A 58 -1.91 10.96 3.27
CA ASP A 58 -1.09 12.10 3.63
C ASP A 58 -0.05 11.63 4.65
N PRO A 59 1.25 11.71 4.32
CA PRO A 59 2.29 11.24 5.23
C PRO A 59 2.40 12.05 6.52
N TYR A 60 1.78 13.23 6.56
CA TYR A 60 1.80 14.07 7.76
C TYR A 60 0.58 13.84 8.65
N ASP A 61 -0.33 12.96 8.26
CA ASP A 61 -1.52 12.61 9.04
C ASP A 61 -1.29 11.24 9.68
N GLU A 62 -0.78 11.25 10.91
CA GLU A 62 -0.42 10.02 11.61
C GLU A 62 -1.60 9.05 11.72
N ALA A 63 -2.78 9.57 12.03
CA ALA A 63 -3.96 8.72 12.20
C ALA A 63 -4.30 8.00 10.89
N ALA A 64 -4.21 8.71 9.76
CA ALA A 64 -4.47 8.13 8.45
C ALA A 64 -3.44 7.07 8.09
N VAL A 65 -2.16 7.34 8.41
CA VAL A 65 -1.09 6.39 8.13
C VAL A 65 -1.31 5.11 8.94
N ARG A 66 -1.63 5.25 10.23
CA ARG A 66 -1.85 4.08 11.09
C ARG A 66 -3.09 3.30 10.66
N ALA A 67 -4.14 3.98 10.24
CA ALA A 67 -5.35 3.32 9.77
C ALA A 67 -5.06 2.50 8.50
N LYS A 68 -4.27 3.07 7.58
CA LYS A 68 -3.92 2.36 6.35
C LYS A 68 -3.00 1.18 6.65
N THR A 69 -2.10 1.32 7.62
CA THR A 69 -1.24 0.21 8.07
C THR A 69 -2.09 -0.96 8.54
N ALA A 70 -3.10 -0.67 9.38
CA ALA A 70 -3.99 -1.72 9.88
C ALA A 70 -4.79 -2.36 8.74
N ASP A 71 -5.24 -1.54 7.78
CA ASP A 71 -5.98 -2.03 6.62
C ASP A 71 -5.11 -2.99 5.79
N PHE A 72 -3.91 -2.58 5.44
CA PHE A 72 -3.01 -3.43 4.66
C PHE A 72 -2.66 -4.71 5.41
N THR A 73 -2.41 -4.61 6.71
CA THR A 73 -2.10 -5.78 7.53
C THR A 73 -3.24 -6.79 7.49
N SER A 74 -4.47 -6.29 7.56
CA SER A 74 -5.64 -7.18 7.56
C SER A 74 -5.86 -7.88 6.22
N ARG A 75 -5.27 -7.34 5.15
CA ARG A 75 -5.42 -7.90 3.80
C ARG A 75 -4.29 -8.86 3.46
N LEU A 76 -3.25 -8.91 4.26
CA LEU A 76 -2.17 -9.86 4.08
C LEU A 76 -2.58 -11.21 4.65
#